data_a5d94a7e3aa4c5ca3ed3f419d2bea5e7
#
_entry.id   a5d94a7e3aa4c5ca3ed3f419d2bea5e7
#
_cell.length_a   1.000
_cell.length_b   1.000
_cell.length_c   1.000
_cell.angle_alpha   90.00
_cell.angle_beta   90.00
_cell.angle_gamma   90.00
#
_symmetry.space_group_name_H-M   'P 1'
#
loop_
_entity.id
_entity.type
_entity.pdbx_description
1 polymer ?
#
loop_
_entity_poly.entity_id
_entity_poly.type
_entity_poly.pdbx_seq_one_letter_code
_entity_poly.pdbx_strand_id
1 'polypeptide(L)'
;MKSKWLTVILALSLAINAGVLASMGYHYYVNASTPSSAPCPMSPGDHHLYQSLGLSKDQLGKIDPIAQKFHSRITELGTTMEAKRELLVDLLGKGGDPAGVENVRREMAGIQDEIQKEVITHITELKKILDPNQQQRFFDLMRQSMTGAQSPLSPHGGK
;
A
#
# COMPACT_ATOMS: atom_id res chain seq x y z
N MET A 1 48.27 23.50 0.44
CA MET A 1 47.63 22.37 1.13
C MET A 1 46.11 22.42 1.11
N LYS A 2 45.48 23.59 1.08
CA LYS A 2 43.98 23.75 1.06
C LYS A 2 43.29 23.21 -0.22
N SER A 3 43.96 23.25 -1.39
CA SER A 3 43.38 22.77 -2.67
C SER A 3 43.16 21.26 -2.69
N LYS A 4 44.07 20.45 -2.19
CA LYS A 4 43.93 18.98 -2.18
C LYS A 4 42.81 18.50 -1.26
N TRP A 5 42.55 19.21 -0.18
CA TRP A 5 41.46 18.89 0.75
C TRP A 5 40.05 19.19 0.12
N LEU A 6 39.97 20.29 -0.61
CA LEU A 6 38.78 20.62 -1.37
C LEU A 6 38.46 19.56 -2.44
N THR A 7 39.49 19.06 -3.15
CA THR A 7 39.31 18.01 -4.16
C THR A 7 38.81 16.70 -3.56
N VAL A 8 39.33 16.34 -2.36
CA VAL A 8 38.90 15.14 -1.63
C VAL A 8 37.46 15.26 -1.15
N ILE A 9 37.06 16.41 -0.60
CA ILE A 9 35.67 16.67 -0.19
C ILE A 9 34.74 16.63 -1.37
N LEU A 10 35.12 17.24 -2.51
CA LEU A 10 34.33 17.24 -3.72
C LEU A 10 34.14 15.81 -4.28
N ALA A 11 35.22 15.01 -4.30
CA ALA A 11 35.16 13.62 -4.76
C ALA A 11 34.28 12.76 -3.84
N LEU A 12 34.37 12.97 -2.52
CA LEU A 12 33.53 12.26 -1.55
C LEU A 12 32.03 12.62 -1.71
N SER A 13 31.75 13.91 -1.88
CA SER A 13 30.38 14.39 -2.15
C SER A 13 29.81 13.81 -3.43
N LEU A 14 30.62 13.74 -4.50
CA LEU A 14 30.20 13.16 -5.78
C LEU A 14 29.92 11.65 -5.65
N ALA A 15 30.74 10.92 -4.90
CA ALA A 15 30.57 9.49 -4.65
C ALA A 15 29.28 9.20 -3.85
N ILE A 16 28.98 10.01 -2.84
CA ILE A 16 27.74 9.88 -2.04
C ILE A 16 26.51 10.17 -2.91
N ASN A 17 26.54 11.25 -3.70
CA ASN A 17 25.42 11.57 -4.59
C ASN A 17 25.20 10.50 -5.67
N ALA A 18 26.28 9.96 -6.26
CA ALA A 18 26.19 8.87 -7.22
C ALA A 18 25.62 7.59 -6.58
N GLY A 19 26.01 7.28 -5.33
CA GLY A 19 25.46 6.15 -4.56
C GLY A 19 23.97 6.30 -4.29
N VAL A 20 23.52 7.49 -3.91
CA VAL A 20 22.07 7.78 -3.69
C VAL A 20 21.29 7.65 -4.98
N LEU A 21 21.80 8.22 -6.09
CA LEU A 21 21.14 8.13 -7.40
C LEU A 21 21.10 6.68 -7.92
N ALA A 22 22.16 5.91 -7.75
CA ALA A 22 22.20 4.50 -8.12
C ALA A 22 21.21 3.67 -7.27
N SER A 23 21.14 3.92 -5.98
CA SER A 23 20.17 3.27 -5.08
C SER A 23 18.73 3.63 -5.44
N MET A 24 18.43 4.91 -5.67
CA MET A 24 17.12 5.35 -6.13
C MET A 24 16.75 4.78 -7.50
N GLY A 25 17.69 4.79 -8.44
CA GLY A 25 17.51 4.23 -9.77
C GLY A 25 17.26 2.71 -9.73
N TYR A 26 18.02 1.98 -8.90
CA TYR A 26 17.80 0.56 -8.68
C TYR A 26 16.43 0.27 -8.06
N HIS A 27 16.05 1.00 -7.02
CA HIS A 27 14.71 0.87 -6.43
C HIS A 27 13.59 1.25 -7.39
N TYR A 28 13.79 2.27 -8.21
CA TYR A 28 12.83 2.65 -9.24
C TYR A 28 12.72 1.55 -10.32
N TYR A 29 13.83 1.00 -10.78
CA TYR A 29 13.86 -0.07 -11.77
C TYR A 29 13.24 -1.38 -11.26
N VAL A 30 13.54 -1.77 -10.03
CA VAL A 30 12.95 -2.97 -9.40
C VAL A 30 11.47 -2.77 -9.12
N ASN A 31 11.04 -1.59 -8.66
CA ASN A 31 9.63 -1.29 -8.42
C ASN A 31 8.82 -1.03 -9.71
N ALA A 32 9.45 -0.57 -10.79
CA ALA A 32 8.77 -0.41 -12.08
C ALA A 32 8.49 -1.76 -12.77
N SER A 33 9.21 -2.82 -12.37
CA SER A 33 8.99 -4.18 -12.85
C SER A 33 7.97 -4.97 -12.02
N THR A 34 7.56 -4.44 -10.87
CA THR A 34 6.42 -4.94 -10.08
C THR A 34 5.32 -3.90 -10.15
N PRO A 35 4.10 -4.23 -10.61
CA PRO A 35 2.99 -3.30 -10.49
C PRO A 35 2.87 -2.93 -9.00
N SER A 36 3.10 -1.64 -8.71
CA SER A 36 3.07 -1.08 -7.36
C SER A 36 1.61 -0.95 -6.89
N SER A 37 0.98 -2.09 -6.70
CA SER A 37 -0.08 -2.19 -5.71
C SER A 37 0.63 -2.49 -4.39
N ALA A 38 0.67 -1.51 -3.48
CA ALA A 38 0.89 -1.83 -2.07
C ALA A 38 0.02 -3.05 -1.78
N PRO A 39 0.59 -4.18 -1.30
CA PRO A 39 -0.22 -5.36 -1.07
C PRO A 39 -1.27 -4.96 -0.04
N CYS A 40 -2.51 -4.76 -0.51
CA CYS A 40 -3.64 -4.85 0.40
C CYS A 40 -3.51 -6.23 1.04
N PRO A 41 -3.41 -6.36 2.36
CA PRO A 41 -3.23 -7.66 3.02
C PRO A 41 -4.39 -8.62 2.78
N MET A 42 -5.29 -8.29 1.86
CA MET A 42 -6.51 -9.00 1.48
C MET A 42 -6.65 -9.13 -0.04
N SER A 43 -5.55 -9.08 -0.79
CA SER A 43 -5.56 -9.35 -2.23
C SER A 43 -5.78 -10.85 -2.49
N PRO A 44 -6.58 -11.25 -3.51
CA PRO A 44 -6.81 -12.67 -3.85
C PRO A 44 -5.53 -13.43 -4.24
N GLY A 45 -4.40 -12.73 -4.46
CA GLY A 45 -3.08 -13.31 -4.66
C GLY A 45 -2.40 -13.77 -3.37
N ASP A 46 -2.88 -13.37 -2.20
CA ASP A 46 -2.33 -13.78 -0.91
C ASP A 46 -2.92 -15.13 -0.45
N HIS A 47 -2.74 -16.17 -1.27
CA HIS A 47 -2.99 -17.56 -0.85
C HIS A 47 -2.30 -17.91 0.48
N HIS A 48 -1.22 -17.20 0.82
CA HIS A 48 -0.49 -17.38 2.07
C HIS A 48 -1.32 -17.02 3.32
N LEU A 49 -2.13 -15.97 3.27
CA LEU A 49 -2.98 -15.60 4.41
C LEU A 49 -4.02 -16.69 4.70
N TYR A 50 -4.73 -17.15 3.67
CA TYR A 50 -5.73 -18.19 3.81
C TYR A 50 -5.14 -19.56 4.14
N GLN A 51 -3.97 -19.90 3.60
CA GLN A 51 -3.24 -21.12 3.94
C GLN A 51 -2.82 -21.14 5.42
N SER A 52 -2.38 -19.99 5.97
CA SER A 52 -1.96 -19.88 7.37
C SER A 52 -3.11 -20.02 8.38
N LEU A 53 -4.37 -19.82 7.94
CA LEU A 53 -5.55 -19.94 8.78
C LEU A 53 -6.08 -21.39 8.88
N GLY A 54 -5.57 -22.32 8.06
CA GLY A 54 -6.03 -23.71 8.07
C GLY A 54 -7.50 -23.88 7.73
N LEU A 55 -7.97 -23.16 6.71
CA LEU A 55 -9.38 -23.17 6.28
C LEU A 55 -9.78 -24.52 5.69
N SER A 56 -10.99 -24.98 6.02
CA SER A 56 -11.60 -26.13 5.36
C SER A 56 -12.03 -25.81 3.93
N LYS A 57 -12.25 -26.84 3.10
CA LYS A 57 -12.75 -26.66 1.72
C LYS A 57 -14.12 -25.96 1.69
N ASP A 58 -14.97 -26.26 2.68
CA ASP A 58 -16.29 -25.62 2.81
C ASP A 58 -16.18 -24.13 3.15
N GLN A 59 -15.24 -23.77 4.05
CA GLN A 59 -14.95 -22.37 4.36
C GLN A 59 -14.40 -21.62 3.16
N LEU A 60 -13.45 -22.21 2.42
CA LEU A 60 -12.91 -21.64 1.19
C LEU A 60 -14.01 -21.37 0.16
N GLY A 61 -14.89 -22.34 -0.09
CA GLY A 61 -16.01 -22.16 -1.02
C GLY A 61 -17.00 -21.04 -0.63
N LYS A 62 -17.09 -20.72 0.68
CA LYS A 62 -17.90 -19.59 1.17
C LYS A 62 -17.14 -18.26 1.13
N ILE A 63 -15.83 -18.28 1.28
CA ILE A 63 -14.96 -17.09 1.28
C ILE A 63 -14.73 -16.59 -0.15
N ASP A 64 -14.51 -17.47 -1.12
CA ASP A 64 -14.19 -17.11 -2.51
C ASP A 64 -15.14 -16.07 -3.12
N PRO A 65 -16.48 -16.24 -3.10
CA PRO A 65 -17.38 -15.24 -3.68
C PRO A 65 -17.34 -13.89 -2.95
N ILE A 66 -17.11 -13.90 -1.63
CA ILE A 66 -17.00 -12.69 -0.82
C ILE A 66 -15.70 -11.96 -1.18
N ALA A 67 -14.59 -12.68 -1.32
CA ALA A 67 -13.30 -12.14 -1.70
C ALA A 67 -13.33 -11.56 -3.13
N GLN A 68 -13.95 -12.25 -4.08
CA GLN A 68 -14.11 -11.77 -5.46
C GLN A 68 -14.94 -10.47 -5.52
N LYS A 69 -16.06 -10.41 -4.81
CA LYS A 69 -16.91 -9.21 -4.72
C LYS A 69 -16.11 -8.02 -4.14
N PHE A 70 -15.43 -8.26 -3.04
CA PHE A 70 -14.58 -7.26 -2.39
C PHE A 70 -13.50 -6.75 -3.34
N HIS A 71 -12.75 -7.65 -3.99
CA HIS A 71 -11.69 -7.29 -4.92
C HIS A 71 -12.22 -6.45 -6.09
N SER A 72 -13.32 -6.86 -6.70
CA SER A 72 -13.97 -6.11 -7.79
C SER A 72 -14.32 -4.68 -7.34
N ARG A 73 -14.93 -4.54 -6.17
CA ARG A 73 -15.33 -3.24 -5.64
C ARG A 73 -14.15 -2.34 -5.29
N ILE A 74 -13.11 -2.89 -4.64
CA ILE A 74 -11.88 -2.13 -4.34
C ILE A 74 -11.16 -1.69 -5.61
N THR A 75 -11.12 -2.53 -6.63
CA THR A 75 -10.54 -2.17 -7.93
C THR A 75 -11.30 -1.02 -8.59
N GLU A 76 -12.62 -1.06 -8.61
CA GLU A 76 -13.47 0.02 -9.14
C GLU A 76 -13.23 1.35 -8.40
N LEU A 77 -13.26 1.31 -7.06
CA LEU A 77 -13.00 2.49 -6.23
C LEU A 77 -11.58 3.03 -6.42
N GLY A 78 -10.59 2.14 -6.55
CA GLY A 78 -9.20 2.50 -6.83
C GLY A 78 -9.05 3.22 -8.17
N THR A 79 -9.67 2.70 -9.23
CA THR A 79 -9.67 3.34 -10.56
C THR A 79 -10.34 4.72 -10.52
N THR A 80 -11.45 4.83 -9.80
CA THR A 80 -12.15 6.11 -9.64
C THR A 80 -11.29 7.11 -8.86
N MET A 81 -10.61 6.67 -7.82
CA MET A 81 -9.68 7.51 -7.04
C MET A 81 -8.53 8.03 -7.90
N GLU A 82 -7.96 7.18 -8.77
CA GLU A 82 -6.88 7.56 -9.67
C GLU A 82 -7.33 8.66 -10.65
N ALA A 83 -8.49 8.48 -11.28
CA ALA A 83 -9.07 9.48 -12.16
C ALA A 83 -9.31 10.83 -11.45
N LYS A 84 -9.73 10.80 -10.17
CA LYS A 84 -9.91 12.03 -9.37
C LYS A 84 -8.57 12.67 -9.00
N ARG A 85 -7.51 11.90 -8.78
CA ARG A 85 -6.15 12.44 -8.57
C ARG A 85 -5.64 13.15 -9.82
N GLU A 86 -5.80 12.55 -10.99
CA GLU A 86 -5.42 13.18 -12.27
C GLU A 86 -6.17 14.50 -12.48
N LEU A 87 -7.49 14.48 -12.27
CA LEU A 87 -8.30 15.68 -12.37
C LEU A 87 -7.84 16.79 -11.40
N LEU A 88 -7.51 16.42 -10.16
CA LEU A 88 -6.99 17.35 -9.16
C LEU A 88 -5.67 18.00 -9.62
N VAL A 89 -4.73 17.19 -10.12
CA VAL A 89 -3.45 17.67 -10.63
C VAL A 89 -3.66 18.60 -11.82
N ASP A 90 -4.57 18.27 -12.73
CA ASP A 90 -4.94 19.08 -13.88
C ASP A 90 -5.52 20.45 -13.48
N LEU A 91 -6.45 20.46 -12.52
CA LEU A 91 -7.05 21.71 -12.01
C LEU A 91 -5.98 22.60 -11.36
N LEU A 92 -5.11 22.02 -10.55
CA LEU A 92 -4.02 22.76 -9.88
C LEU A 92 -3.01 23.30 -10.90
N GLY A 93 -2.63 22.50 -11.90
CA GLY A 93 -1.65 22.89 -12.92
C GLY A 93 -2.15 23.97 -13.89
N LYS A 94 -3.44 24.03 -14.17
CA LYS A 94 -4.08 24.99 -15.09
C LYS A 94 -4.60 26.26 -14.38
N GLY A 95 -4.33 26.44 -13.08
CA GLY A 95 -4.86 27.56 -12.30
C GLY A 95 -6.38 27.46 -12.11
N GLY A 96 -6.88 26.25 -11.90
CA GLY A 96 -8.30 25.96 -11.77
C GLY A 96 -8.97 26.68 -10.60
N ASP A 97 -10.28 26.89 -10.75
CA ASP A 97 -11.11 27.52 -9.74
C ASP A 97 -11.00 26.78 -8.38
N PRO A 98 -10.76 27.52 -7.27
CA PRO A 98 -10.69 26.93 -5.93
C PRO A 98 -11.90 26.09 -5.55
N ALA A 99 -13.09 26.45 -6.02
CA ALA A 99 -14.31 25.66 -5.76
C ALA A 99 -14.28 24.31 -6.47
N GLY A 100 -13.74 24.24 -7.69
CA GLY A 100 -13.52 22.99 -8.42
C GLY A 100 -12.54 22.06 -7.72
N VAL A 101 -11.41 22.63 -7.25
CA VAL A 101 -10.40 21.88 -6.46
C VAL A 101 -11.01 21.30 -5.19
N GLU A 102 -11.78 22.10 -4.44
CA GLU A 102 -12.45 21.66 -3.21
C GLU A 102 -13.53 20.61 -3.48
N ASN A 103 -14.22 20.69 -4.60
CA ASN A 103 -15.19 19.68 -4.99
C ASN A 103 -14.52 18.32 -5.23
N VAL A 104 -13.45 18.29 -6.04
CA VAL A 104 -12.68 17.07 -6.30
C VAL A 104 -12.10 16.48 -5.01
N ARG A 105 -11.58 17.33 -4.10
CA ARG A 105 -11.10 16.88 -2.79
C ARG A 105 -12.19 16.17 -1.98
N ARG A 106 -13.43 16.72 -1.96
CA ARG A 106 -14.56 16.10 -1.26
C ARG A 106 -14.98 14.77 -1.88
N GLU A 107 -14.98 14.68 -3.21
CA GLU A 107 -15.27 13.43 -3.90
C GLU A 107 -14.23 12.35 -3.57
N MET A 108 -12.94 12.70 -3.55
CA MET A 108 -11.87 11.78 -3.13
C MET A 108 -12.06 11.32 -1.68
N ALA A 109 -12.45 12.21 -0.77
CA ALA A 109 -12.75 11.85 0.61
C ALA A 109 -13.93 10.88 0.71
N GLY A 110 -14.96 11.06 -0.11
CA GLY A 110 -16.10 10.14 -0.21
C GLY A 110 -15.69 8.75 -0.69
N ILE A 111 -14.84 8.67 -1.73
CA ILE A 111 -14.31 7.39 -2.24
C ILE A 111 -13.48 6.69 -1.13
N GLN A 112 -12.68 7.43 -0.38
CA GLN A 112 -11.88 6.88 0.71
C GLN A 112 -12.76 6.33 1.85
N ASP A 113 -13.87 6.98 2.16
CA ASP A 113 -14.86 6.48 3.12
C ASP A 113 -15.52 5.18 2.63
N GLU A 114 -15.87 5.10 1.35
CA GLU A 114 -16.41 3.87 0.75
C GLU A 114 -15.39 2.72 0.81
N ILE A 115 -14.12 2.96 0.49
CA ILE A 115 -13.06 1.94 0.63
C ILE A 115 -12.99 1.42 2.06
N GLN A 116 -13.03 2.30 3.06
CA GLN A 116 -13.01 1.88 4.47
C GLN A 116 -14.25 1.04 4.84
N LYS A 117 -15.42 1.42 4.36
CA LYS A 117 -16.66 0.65 4.58
C LYS A 117 -16.59 -0.74 3.96
N GLU A 118 -16.10 -0.84 2.72
CA GLU A 118 -15.93 -2.13 2.04
C GLU A 118 -14.95 -3.03 2.81
N VAL A 119 -13.83 -2.50 3.29
CA VAL A 119 -12.86 -3.26 4.11
C VAL A 119 -13.50 -3.77 5.40
N ILE A 120 -14.22 -2.92 6.13
CA ILE A 120 -14.89 -3.30 7.38
C ILE A 120 -15.98 -4.36 7.12
N THR A 121 -16.76 -4.18 6.05
CA THR A 121 -17.79 -5.13 5.64
C THR A 121 -17.17 -6.49 5.32
N HIS A 122 -16.12 -6.52 4.51
CA HIS A 122 -15.42 -7.74 4.15
C HIS A 122 -14.86 -8.49 5.38
N ILE A 123 -14.19 -7.78 6.29
CA ILE A 123 -13.70 -8.36 7.55
C ILE A 123 -14.86 -8.95 8.37
N THR A 124 -15.98 -8.25 8.43
CA THR A 124 -17.16 -8.70 9.19
C THR A 124 -17.80 -9.94 8.58
N GLU A 125 -17.84 -10.03 7.26
CA GLU A 125 -18.34 -11.22 6.55
C GLU A 125 -17.40 -12.42 6.74
N LEU A 126 -16.09 -12.23 6.59
CA LEU A 126 -15.10 -13.28 6.85
C LEU A 126 -15.19 -13.82 8.29
N LYS A 127 -15.34 -12.91 9.27
CA LYS A 127 -15.48 -13.30 10.66
C LYS A 127 -16.63 -14.27 10.93
N LYS A 128 -17.73 -14.21 10.17
CA LYS A 128 -18.88 -15.12 10.32
C LYS A 128 -18.58 -16.56 9.86
N ILE A 129 -17.56 -16.72 8.99
CA ILE A 129 -17.20 -18.02 8.41
C ILE A 129 -16.09 -18.68 9.21
N LEU A 130 -15.22 -17.88 9.85
CA LEU A 130 -14.07 -18.32 10.64
C LEU A 130 -14.51 -18.82 12.02
N ASP A 131 -13.89 -19.92 12.50
CA ASP A 131 -14.02 -20.33 13.89
C ASP A 131 -13.25 -19.39 14.85
N PRO A 132 -13.46 -19.47 16.18
CA PRO A 132 -12.83 -18.57 17.15
C PRO A 132 -11.29 -18.55 17.09
N ASN A 133 -10.64 -19.70 16.87
CA ASN A 133 -9.19 -19.79 16.77
C ASN A 133 -8.67 -19.17 15.47
N GLN A 134 -9.38 -19.40 14.37
CA GLN A 134 -9.08 -18.79 13.07
C GLN A 134 -9.29 -17.28 13.11
N GLN A 135 -10.32 -16.79 13.78
CA GLN A 135 -10.55 -15.37 13.98
C GLN A 135 -9.38 -14.71 14.72
N GLN A 136 -8.93 -15.30 15.81
CA GLN A 136 -7.79 -14.79 16.58
C GLN A 136 -6.53 -14.71 15.70
N ARG A 137 -6.18 -15.80 14.99
CA ARG A 137 -5.03 -15.83 14.07
C ARG A 137 -5.15 -14.77 12.97
N PHE A 138 -6.34 -14.61 12.40
CA PHE A 138 -6.60 -13.61 11.36
C PHE A 138 -6.30 -12.18 11.86
N PHE A 139 -6.80 -11.80 13.03
CA PHE A 139 -6.54 -10.49 13.60
C PHE A 139 -5.08 -10.29 14.03
N ASP A 140 -4.40 -11.34 14.47
CA ASP A 140 -2.98 -11.27 14.81
C ASP A 140 -2.13 -11.05 13.56
N LEU A 141 -2.43 -11.73 12.45
CA LEU A 141 -1.78 -11.50 11.16
C LEU A 141 -2.03 -10.08 10.63
N MET A 142 -3.24 -9.57 10.76
CA MET A 142 -3.55 -8.17 10.40
C MET A 142 -2.75 -7.18 11.23
N ARG A 143 -2.66 -7.35 12.54
CA ARG A 143 -1.83 -6.48 13.40
C ARG A 143 -0.36 -6.53 13.00
N GLN A 144 0.16 -7.73 12.75
CA GLN A 144 1.54 -7.92 12.34
C GLN A 144 1.85 -7.21 11.01
N SER A 145 0.95 -7.28 10.02
CA SER A 145 1.12 -6.57 8.75
C SER A 145 1.11 -5.05 8.92
N MET A 146 0.26 -4.53 9.81
CA MET A 146 0.20 -3.10 10.11
C MET A 146 1.45 -2.59 10.84
N THR A 147 2.03 -3.38 11.75
CA THR A 147 3.23 -3.02 12.51
C THR A 147 4.50 -3.24 11.71
N GLY A 148 4.58 -4.28 10.89
CA GLY A 148 5.72 -4.57 10.00
C GLY A 148 5.94 -3.53 8.91
N ALA A 149 4.87 -2.89 8.43
CA ALA A 149 4.96 -1.80 7.46
C ALA A 149 5.54 -0.49 8.03
N GLN A 150 5.69 -0.39 9.38
CA GLN A 150 6.18 0.81 10.07
C GLN A 150 7.60 0.68 10.63
N SER A 151 8.36 -0.38 10.32
CA SER A 151 9.74 -0.54 10.78
C SER A 151 10.78 -0.42 9.65
N PRO A 152 11.07 0.80 9.13
CA PRO A 152 12.29 1.02 8.35
C PRO A 152 13.51 1.37 9.20
N LEU A 153 13.41 1.42 10.54
CA LEU A 153 14.50 1.86 11.43
C LEU A 153 14.57 0.98 12.70
N SER A 154 14.99 -0.28 12.55
CA SER A 154 15.64 -0.96 13.67
C SER A 154 17.13 -0.67 13.58
N PRO A 155 17.73 0.12 14.51
CA PRO A 155 19.16 0.18 14.61
C PRO A 155 19.66 -1.19 15.08
N HIS A 156 20.44 -1.86 14.24
CA HIS A 156 21.22 -3.01 14.67
C HIS A 156 22.16 -2.53 15.78
N GLY A 157 21.76 -2.77 17.03
CA GLY A 157 22.62 -2.66 18.19
C GLY A 157 23.69 -3.74 18.08
N GLY A 158 24.91 -3.29 17.85
CA GLY A 158 26.08 -4.15 17.93
C GLY A 158 26.29 -4.71 19.34
N LYS A 159 26.78 -5.92 19.37
CA LYS A 159 27.71 -6.44 20.36
C LYS A 159 28.80 -7.17 19.61
#